data_c93e392c30c3f1a2fbcb9da25b2a7e70
#
_entry.id   c93e392c30c3f1a2fbcb9da25b2a7e70
#
_cell.length_a   1.000
_cell.length_b   1.000
_cell.length_c   1.000
_cell.angle_alpha   90.00
_cell.angle_beta   90.00
_cell.angle_gamma   90.00
#
_symmetry.space_group_name_H-M   'P 1'
#
loop_
_entity.id
_entity.type
_entity.pdbx_description
1 polymer ?
#
loop_
_entity_poly.entity_id
_entity_poly.type
_entity_poly.pdbx_seq_one_letter_code
_entity_poly.pdbx_strand_id
1 'polypeptide(L)'
;MTIRVVVKGGKPVGGIQRATVKKGQTVAIVVHSDVADEVHVHGYDLHKDVVAGGTVRITFPATIVGEFEAELESRKLQIVGFTVK
;
A
#
# COMPACT_ATOMS: atom_id res chain seq x y z
N MET A 1 -5.63 -0.85 11.79
CA MET A 1 -4.92 0.32 11.20
C MET A 1 -5.25 0.43 9.72
N THR A 2 -5.67 1.59 9.29
CA THR A 2 -5.96 1.83 7.87
C THR A 2 -4.98 2.88 7.33
N ILE A 3 -4.29 2.53 6.24
CA ILE A 3 -3.35 3.42 5.56
C ILE A 3 -4.00 3.78 4.22
N ARG A 4 -4.28 5.08 4.01
CA ARG A 4 -4.95 5.57 2.81
C ARG A 4 -3.98 6.28 1.90
N VAL A 5 -4.03 5.95 0.62
CA VAL A 5 -3.20 6.57 -0.41
C VAL A 5 -4.09 7.03 -1.55
N VAL A 6 -3.88 8.26 -2.00
CA VAL A 6 -4.47 8.78 -3.22
C VAL A 6 -3.36 8.91 -4.25
N VAL A 7 -3.54 8.27 -5.39
CA VAL A 7 -2.60 8.36 -6.52
C VAL A 7 -3.21 9.25 -7.59
N LYS A 8 -2.47 10.27 -7.97
CA LYS A 8 -2.88 11.22 -9.00
C LYS A 8 -1.73 11.47 -9.97
N GLY A 9 -2.00 11.30 -11.26
CA GLY A 9 -0.95 11.37 -12.27
C GLY A 9 0.12 10.29 -12.11
N GLY A 10 -0.26 9.14 -11.54
CA GLY A 10 0.66 8.03 -11.28
C GLY A 10 1.57 8.22 -10.07
N LYS A 11 1.31 9.22 -9.22
CA LYS A 11 2.14 9.53 -8.04
C LYS A 11 1.27 9.66 -6.79
N PRO A 12 1.80 9.27 -5.61
CA PRO A 12 1.07 9.44 -4.36
C PRO A 12 0.97 10.93 -4.00
N VAL A 13 -0.25 11.39 -3.76
CA VAL A 13 -0.51 12.76 -3.32
C VAL A 13 0.06 12.94 -1.91
N GLY A 14 0.90 13.98 -1.74
CA GLY A 14 1.57 14.23 -0.47
C GLY A 14 2.77 13.34 -0.20
N GLY A 15 3.18 12.52 -1.18
CA GLY A 15 4.32 11.64 -1.06
C GLY A 15 3.99 10.28 -0.46
N ILE A 16 5.02 9.54 -0.08
CA ILE A 16 4.88 8.19 0.50
C ILE A 16 4.21 8.29 1.88
N GLN A 17 3.15 7.51 2.10
CA GLN A 17 2.53 7.37 3.41
C GLN A 17 3.37 6.44 4.27
N ARG A 18 3.63 6.83 5.52
CA ARG A 18 4.43 6.03 6.45
C ARG A 18 3.65 5.73 7.72
N ALA A 19 3.80 4.53 8.23
CA ALA A 19 3.11 4.10 9.44
C ALA A 19 3.96 3.14 10.26
N THR A 20 3.71 3.11 11.56
CA THR A 20 4.25 2.10 12.47
C THR A 20 3.08 1.24 12.93
N VAL A 21 3.24 -0.05 12.82
CA VAL A 21 2.21 -1.04 13.10
C VAL A 21 2.71 -1.98 14.19
N LYS A 22 1.85 -2.29 15.12
CA LYS A 22 2.16 -3.27 16.17
C LYS A 22 1.96 -4.69 15.62
N LYS A 23 2.91 -5.59 15.88
CA LYS A 23 2.79 -7.00 15.49
C LYS A 23 1.46 -7.57 15.96
N GLY A 24 0.76 -8.25 15.06
CA GLY A 24 -0.56 -8.83 15.32
C GLY A 24 -1.73 -7.92 14.97
N GLN A 25 -1.48 -6.64 14.71
CA GLN A 25 -2.51 -5.71 14.26
C GLN A 25 -2.97 -6.05 12.85
N THR A 26 -4.25 -5.85 12.58
CA THR A 26 -4.76 -5.93 11.20
C THR A 26 -4.50 -4.61 10.50
N VAL A 27 -3.91 -4.69 9.31
CA VAL A 27 -3.60 -3.54 8.45
C VAL A 27 -4.48 -3.57 7.23
N ALA A 28 -5.05 -2.44 6.87
CA ALA A 28 -5.73 -2.25 5.59
C ALA A 28 -5.03 -1.12 4.84
N ILE A 29 -4.59 -1.42 3.62
CA ILE A 29 -4.06 -0.41 2.70
C ILE A 29 -5.13 -0.13 1.67
N VAL A 30 -5.58 1.11 1.62
CA VAL A 30 -6.64 1.57 0.70
C VAL A 30 -6.02 2.53 -0.30
N VAL A 31 -6.07 2.18 -1.58
CA VAL A 31 -5.47 2.97 -2.65
C VAL A 31 -6.56 3.41 -3.62
N HIS A 32 -6.72 4.71 -3.77
CA HIS A 32 -7.54 5.29 -4.83
C HIS A 32 -6.60 5.84 -5.89
N SER A 33 -6.76 5.41 -7.15
CA SER A 33 -5.82 5.76 -8.20
C SER A 33 -6.55 6.23 -9.46
N ASP A 34 -6.04 7.29 -10.07
CA ASP A 34 -6.52 7.77 -11.36
C ASP A 34 -5.92 7.00 -12.54
N VAL A 35 -4.93 6.16 -12.28
CA VAL A 35 -4.29 5.31 -13.29
C VAL A 35 -4.43 3.85 -12.92
N ALA A 36 -4.54 2.98 -13.94
CA ALA A 36 -4.55 1.54 -13.72
C ALA A 36 -3.14 1.05 -13.38
N ASP A 37 -3.04 0.21 -12.35
CA ASP A 37 -1.79 -0.42 -11.93
C ASP A 37 -2.09 -1.61 -11.01
N GLU A 38 -1.05 -2.28 -10.57
CA GLU A 38 -1.13 -3.31 -9.54
C GLU A 38 -0.50 -2.79 -8.26
N VAL A 39 -1.24 -2.88 -7.15
CA VAL A 39 -0.71 -2.55 -5.83
C VAL A 39 -0.08 -3.81 -5.26
N HIS A 40 1.20 -3.76 -4.96
CA HIS A 40 1.97 -4.89 -4.42
C HIS A 40 2.55 -4.55 -3.06
N VAL A 41 2.25 -5.38 -2.05
CA VAL A 41 2.82 -5.27 -0.71
C VAL A 41 4.00 -6.23 -0.60
N HIS A 42 5.21 -5.69 -0.63
CA HIS A 42 6.43 -6.47 -0.52
C HIS A 42 6.60 -7.05 0.88
N GLY A 43 7.08 -8.28 0.96
CA GLY A 43 7.32 -9.00 2.20
C GLY A 43 6.12 -9.83 2.65
N TYR A 44 4.91 -9.41 2.34
CA TYR A 44 3.68 -10.16 2.59
C TYR A 44 3.16 -10.85 1.33
N ASP A 45 3.76 -10.56 0.19
CA ASP A 45 3.44 -11.14 -1.12
C ASP A 45 1.95 -11.02 -1.48
N LEU A 46 1.40 -9.84 -1.23
CA LEU A 46 0.01 -9.52 -1.53
C LEU A 46 -0.04 -8.51 -2.66
N HIS A 47 -0.96 -8.72 -3.60
CA HIS A 47 -1.15 -7.76 -4.69
C HIS A 47 -2.59 -7.78 -5.19
N LYS A 48 -3.06 -6.63 -5.64
CA LYS A 48 -4.37 -6.45 -6.26
C LYS A 48 -4.29 -5.39 -7.35
N ASP A 49 -5.05 -5.60 -8.41
CA ASP A 49 -5.17 -4.62 -9.48
C ASP A 49 -6.08 -3.47 -9.03
N VAL A 50 -5.71 -2.25 -9.39
CA VAL A 50 -6.58 -1.09 -9.30
C VAL A 50 -6.83 -0.58 -10.72
N VAL A 51 -8.11 -0.33 -11.02
CA VAL A 51 -8.49 0.26 -12.32
C VAL A 51 -8.37 1.78 -12.26
N ALA A 52 -8.23 2.43 -13.40
CA ALA A 52 -8.21 3.89 -13.48
C ALA A 52 -9.49 4.47 -12.88
N GLY A 53 -9.36 5.38 -11.93
CA GLY A 53 -10.48 5.97 -11.19
C GLY A 53 -11.06 5.07 -10.10
N GLY A 54 -10.46 3.90 -9.86
CA GLY A 54 -10.93 2.93 -8.90
C GLY A 54 -10.25 3.00 -7.54
N THR A 55 -10.75 2.18 -6.62
CA THR A 55 -10.21 2.04 -5.27
C THR A 55 -10.05 0.56 -4.98
N VAL A 56 -8.92 0.20 -4.39
CA VAL A 56 -8.63 -1.17 -3.96
C VAL A 56 -8.28 -1.18 -2.48
N ARG A 57 -8.63 -2.26 -1.80
CA ARG A 57 -8.33 -2.47 -0.39
C ARG A 57 -7.60 -3.79 -0.23
N ILE A 58 -6.44 -3.75 0.41
CA ILE A 58 -5.66 -4.93 0.78
C ILE A 58 -5.62 -4.99 2.30
N THR A 59 -6.15 -6.06 2.87
CA THR A 59 -6.22 -6.25 4.32
C THR A 59 -5.42 -7.50 4.70
N PHE A 60 -4.57 -7.38 5.72
CA PHE A 60 -3.73 -8.48 6.17
C PHE A 60 -3.34 -8.32 7.63
N PRO A 61 -3.06 -9.43 8.35
CA PRO A 61 -2.51 -9.35 9.70
C PRO A 61 -1.01 -9.07 9.63
N ALA A 62 -0.52 -8.14 10.46
CA ALA A 62 0.90 -7.79 10.50
C ALA A 62 1.67 -8.80 11.36
N THR A 63 1.91 -9.99 10.83
CA THR A 63 2.52 -11.10 11.56
C THR A 63 4.03 -11.16 11.49
N ILE A 64 4.64 -10.39 10.57
CA ILE A 64 6.08 -10.39 10.34
C ILE A 64 6.66 -9.05 10.79
N VAL A 65 7.60 -9.09 11.73
CA VAL A 65 8.32 -7.90 12.19
C VAL A 65 9.32 -7.47 11.12
N GLY A 66 9.44 -6.18 10.88
CA GLY A 66 10.38 -5.61 9.93
C GLY A 66 9.87 -4.36 9.26
N GLU A 67 10.59 -3.92 8.25
CA GLU A 67 10.22 -2.77 7.42
C GLU A 67 9.73 -3.28 6.07
N PHE A 68 8.57 -2.76 5.65
CA PHE A 68 7.89 -3.21 4.44
C PHE A 68 7.44 -2.01 3.62
N GLU A 69 7.10 -2.28 2.36
CA GLU A 69 6.59 -1.24 1.47
C GLU A 69 5.49 -1.78 0.56
N ALA A 70 4.64 -0.87 0.11
CA ALA A 70 3.71 -1.13 -0.97
C ALA A 70 4.08 -0.22 -2.14
N GLU A 71 3.94 -0.76 -3.36
CA GLU A 71 4.28 -0.03 -4.57
C GLU A 71 3.25 -0.23 -5.67
N LEU A 72 3.26 0.69 -6.61
CA LEU A 72 2.61 0.52 -7.91
C LEU A 72 3.58 -0.26 -8.79
N GLU A 73 3.27 -1.54 -9.06
CA GLU A 73 4.19 -2.50 -9.65
C GLU A 73 4.67 -2.11 -11.04
N SER A 74 3.75 -1.70 -11.93
CA SER A 74 4.10 -1.33 -13.30
C SER A 74 4.99 -0.10 -13.37
N ARG A 75 4.86 0.79 -12.41
CA ARG A 75 5.64 2.04 -12.33
C ARG A 75 6.86 1.92 -11.42
N LYS A 76 6.98 0.82 -10.69
CA LYS A 76 8.03 0.60 -9.68
C LYS A 76 8.13 1.79 -8.73
N LEU A 77 6.97 2.27 -8.30
CA LEU A 77 6.85 3.47 -7.48
C LEU A 77 6.31 3.11 -6.10
N GLN A 78 7.10 3.37 -5.06
CA GLN A 78 6.68 3.18 -3.68
C GLN A 78 5.60 4.20 -3.30
N ILE A 79 4.54 3.73 -2.67
CA ILE A 79 3.43 4.57 -2.20
C ILE A 79 3.22 4.50 -0.69
N VAL A 80 3.64 3.40 -0.05
CA VAL A 80 3.53 3.21 1.41
C VAL A 80 4.84 2.62 1.93
N GLY A 81 5.26 3.09 3.10
CA GLY A 81 6.30 2.45 3.90
C GLY A 81 5.74 2.19 5.29
N PHE A 82 5.88 0.98 5.82
CA PHE A 82 5.43 0.69 7.17
C PHE A 82 6.41 -0.21 7.91
N THR A 83 6.48 0.00 9.21
CA THR A 83 7.32 -0.78 10.12
C THR A 83 6.41 -1.57 11.05
N VAL A 84 6.65 -2.87 11.15
CA VAL A 84 5.98 -3.76 12.10
C VAL A 84 6.94 -4.07 13.24
N LYS A 85 6.53 -3.79 14.46
CA LYS A 85 7.37 -4.04 15.63
C LYS A 85 6.61 -4.42 16.91
#